data_de829817f66f459661329dfb2227e9cd
#
_entry.id   de829817f66f459661329dfb2227e9cd
#
_cell.length_a   1.000
_cell.length_b   1.000
_cell.length_c   1.000
_cell.angle_alpha   90.00
_cell.angle_beta   90.00
_cell.angle_gamma   90.00
#
_symmetry.space_group_name_H-M   'P 1'
#
loop_
_entity.id
_entity.type
_entity.pdbx_description
1 polymer ?
#
loop_
_entity_poly.entity_id
_entity_poly.type
_entity_poly.pdbx_seq_one_letter_code
_entity_poly.pdbx_strand_id
1 'polypeptide(L)'
;MTGKKYLRRTCGLIAIFMLAAIAHAQEAAAPAADKVSVKIKNYGQMDDRFYRGAQPDKKDYKDLAALGIKTIIDLREDPESYEKPLVEALGMKYINIPMLGKEYPTPEATEAFLKTINDPATGKFFVHCAGGRHRTGAMGAVYRFQFYDWDYDQVYKEMKQYDFYTRFGHQPFKDFVADYARTHVNKKVSADQTQTKH
;
A
#
# COMPACT_ATOMS: atom_id res chain seq x y z
N MET A 1 -37.12 -49.88 80.06
CA MET A 1 -37.66 -49.65 78.72
C MET A 1 -37.01 -48.36 78.17
N THR A 2 -36.30 -48.50 77.10
CA THR A 2 -35.22 -47.72 76.64
C THR A 2 -35.69 -46.49 75.82
N GLY A 3 -35.34 -45.27 76.31
CA GLY A 3 -35.56 -44.03 75.54
C GLY A 3 -34.26 -43.56 74.86
N LYS A 4 -34.22 -43.60 73.50
CA LYS A 4 -33.09 -43.10 72.70
C LYS A 4 -33.13 -41.59 72.59
N LYS A 5 -32.07 -40.94 73.07
CA LYS A 5 -31.83 -39.51 72.90
C LYS A 5 -31.25 -39.24 71.49
N TYR A 6 -31.95 -38.46 70.68
CA TYR A 6 -31.41 -37.96 69.35
C TYR A 6 -30.62 -36.69 69.59
N LEU A 7 -29.35 -36.75 69.24
CA LEU A 7 -28.42 -35.65 69.28
C LEU A 7 -28.52 -34.88 67.91
N ARG A 8 -29.05 -33.65 67.94
CA ARG A 8 -29.08 -32.78 66.77
C ARG A 8 -27.70 -32.19 66.59
N ARG A 9 -27.05 -32.58 65.45
CA ARG A 9 -25.85 -31.92 64.97
C ARG A 9 -26.29 -30.71 64.07
N THR A 10 -26.04 -29.52 64.54
CA THR A 10 -26.12 -28.30 63.76
C THR A 10 -24.90 -28.19 62.85
N CYS A 11 -25.11 -28.34 61.53
CA CYS A 11 -24.08 -28.15 60.56
C CYS A 11 -24.04 -26.63 60.22
N GLY A 12 -23.01 -25.94 60.70
CA GLY A 12 -22.76 -24.54 60.34
C GLY A 12 -22.20 -24.46 58.92
N LEU A 13 -22.94 -23.85 58.02
CA LEU A 13 -22.48 -23.48 56.67
C LEU A 13 -21.65 -22.22 56.75
N ILE A 14 -20.33 -22.36 56.65
CA ILE A 14 -19.42 -21.24 56.47
C ILE A 14 -19.45 -20.89 54.96
N ALA A 15 -20.14 -19.81 54.64
CA ALA A 15 -20.10 -19.24 53.29
C ALA A 15 -18.79 -18.46 53.11
N ILE A 16 -17.86 -19.02 52.37
CA ILE A 16 -16.64 -18.33 51.95
C ILE A 16 -16.98 -17.44 50.74
N PHE A 17 -17.11 -16.13 50.97
CA PHE A 17 -17.18 -15.12 49.90
C PHE A 17 -15.80 -14.96 49.31
N MET A 18 -15.53 -15.63 48.16
CA MET A 18 -14.40 -15.28 47.31
C MET A 18 -14.73 -13.94 46.58
N LEU A 19 -14.10 -12.86 47.01
CA LEU A 19 -14.05 -11.61 46.27
C LEU A 19 -13.11 -11.82 45.09
N ALA A 20 -13.67 -12.08 43.89
CA ALA A 20 -12.92 -12.02 42.65
C ALA A 20 -12.65 -10.54 42.31
N ALA A 21 -11.44 -10.08 42.59
CA ALA A 21 -10.96 -8.80 42.08
C ALA A 21 -10.77 -8.91 40.57
N ILE A 22 -11.74 -8.38 39.80
CA ILE A 22 -11.62 -8.17 38.35
C ILE A 22 -10.63 -7.03 38.16
N ALA A 23 -9.37 -7.36 37.89
CA ALA A 23 -8.39 -6.40 37.41
C ALA A 23 -8.82 -5.93 36.01
N HIS A 24 -9.43 -4.76 35.92
CA HIS A 24 -9.61 -4.09 34.66
C HIS A 24 -8.22 -3.64 34.20
N ALA A 25 -7.61 -4.42 33.30
CA ALA A 25 -6.49 -3.95 32.51
C ALA A 25 -7.02 -2.79 31.65
N GLN A 26 -6.71 -1.57 32.06
CA GLN A 26 -6.98 -0.36 31.32
C GLN A 26 -6.05 -0.42 30.11
N GLU A 27 -6.59 -0.86 28.97
CA GLU A 27 -5.92 -0.80 27.67
C GLU A 27 -5.59 0.68 27.41
N ALA A 28 -4.31 1.00 27.61
CA ALA A 28 -3.82 2.35 27.33
C ALA A 28 -4.08 2.60 25.85
N ALA A 29 -5.05 3.47 25.55
CA ALA A 29 -5.31 3.95 24.22
C ALA A 29 -3.98 4.44 23.64
N ALA A 30 -3.52 3.80 22.57
CA ALA A 30 -2.37 4.28 21.83
C ALA A 30 -2.59 5.76 21.52
N PRO A 31 -1.58 6.63 21.69
CA PRO A 31 -1.74 8.05 21.38
C PRO A 31 -2.23 8.14 19.94
N ALA A 32 -3.30 8.93 19.73
CA ALA A 32 -3.83 9.22 18.40
C ALA A 32 -2.65 9.70 17.55
N ALA A 33 -2.24 8.88 16.57
CA ALA A 33 -1.17 9.25 15.67
C ALA A 33 -1.61 10.57 15.03
N ASP A 34 -0.88 11.64 15.28
CA ASP A 34 -1.06 12.92 14.60
C ASP A 34 -1.15 12.59 13.11
N LYS A 35 -2.24 13.00 12.44
CA LYS A 35 -2.45 12.71 11.03
C LYS A 35 -1.28 13.33 10.27
N VAL A 36 -0.34 12.51 9.84
CA VAL A 36 0.80 12.96 9.02
C VAL A 36 0.24 13.62 7.77
N SER A 37 0.45 14.91 7.62
CA SER A 37 -0.03 15.68 6.47
C SER A 37 1.07 15.75 5.41
N VAL A 38 1.00 14.91 4.40
CA VAL A 38 1.93 14.91 3.28
C VAL A 38 1.59 16.02 2.28
N LYS A 39 2.56 16.90 1.98
CA LYS A 39 2.37 18.05 1.07
C LYS A 39 3.01 17.85 -0.32
N ILE A 40 3.23 16.62 -0.71
CA ILE A 40 3.79 16.27 -2.02
C ILE A 40 2.72 16.53 -3.11
N LYS A 41 3.12 17.18 -4.21
CA LYS A 41 2.23 17.40 -5.35
C LYS A 41 1.74 16.05 -5.93
N ASN A 42 0.47 15.99 -6.34
CA ASN A 42 -0.16 14.77 -6.87
C ASN A 42 -0.02 13.56 -5.93
N TYR A 43 0.08 13.84 -4.60
CA TYR A 43 0.05 12.80 -3.59
C TYR A 43 -1.30 12.08 -3.58
N GLY A 44 -1.24 10.76 -3.41
CA GLY A 44 -2.42 9.93 -3.23
C GLY A 44 -2.05 8.59 -2.59
N GLN A 45 -3.00 8.08 -1.85
CA GLN A 45 -3.00 6.71 -1.37
C GLN A 45 -3.91 5.91 -2.30
N MET A 46 -3.35 4.97 -3.04
CA MET A 46 -4.11 4.10 -3.93
C MET A 46 -4.76 2.93 -3.18
N ASP A 47 -4.05 2.41 -2.18
CA ASP A 47 -4.53 1.40 -1.22
C ASP A 47 -3.65 1.40 0.04
N ASP A 48 -3.76 0.37 0.88
CA ASP A 48 -3.01 0.25 2.14
C ASP A 48 -1.49 0.10 1.94
N ARG A 49 -1.04 -0.28 0.75
CA ARG A 49 0.37 -0.49 0.41
C ARG A 49 0.94 0.55 -0.54
N PHE A 50 0.17 1.01 -1.51
CA PHE A 50 0.65 1.85 -2.61
C PHE A 50 0.30 3.32 -2.39
N TYR A 51 1.33 4.13 -2.25
CA TYR A 51 1.28 5.59 -2.20
C TYR A 51 2.01 6.18 -3.40
N ARG A 52 1.55 7.32 -3.89
CA ARG A 52 2.11 7.94 -5.10
C ARG A 52 2.25 9.45 -4.96
N GLY A 53 3.07 10.05 -5.81
CA GLY A 53 3.20 11.51 -5.85
C GLY A 53 4.22 12.00 -6.88
N ALA A 54 4.48 13.31 -6.83
CA ALA A 54 5.64 13.92 -7.47
C ALA A 54 6.91 13.65 -6.67
N GLN A 55 8.07 14.09 -7.21
CA GLN A 55 9.34 14.11 -6.49
C GLN A 55 9.15 14.78 -5.12
N PRO A 56 9.45 14.08 -4.00
CA PRO A 56 9.39 14.69 -2.68
C PRO A 56 10.51 15.70 -2.45
N ASP A 57 10.24 16.76 -1.70
CA ASP A 57 11.29 17.58 -1.12
C ASP A 57 12.03 16.82 -0.01
N LYS A 58 13.26 17.21 0.32
CA LYS A 58 14.07 16.54 1.36
C LYS A 58 13.34 16.33 2.70
N LYS A 59 12.49 17.27 3.09
CA LYS A 59 11.70 17.21 4.33
C LYS A 59 10.59 16.17 4.31
N ASP A 60 10.01 15.91 3.13
CA ASP A 60 8.83 15.06 2.98
C ASP A 60 9.13 13.57 3.23
N TYR A 61 10.41 13.14 3.09
CA TYR A 61 10.80 11.76 3.36
C TYR A 61 10.60 11.33 4.82
N LYS A 62 10.68 12.27 5.77
CA LYS A 62 10.36 12.01 7.18
C LYS A 62 8.87 11.71 7.36
N ASP A 63 8.02 12.44 6.65
CA ASP A 63 6.58 12.24 6.69
C ASP A 63 6.21 10.90 6.03
N LEU A 64 6.85 10.54 4.91
CA LEU A 64 6.68 9.23 4.28
C LEU A 64 7.12 8.09 5.21
N ALA A 65 8.25 8.23 5.89
CA ALA A 65 8.70 7.25 6.87
C ALA A 65 7.71 7.12 8.05
N ALA A 66 7.17 8.24 8.54
CA ALA A 66 6.17 8.26 9.61
C ALA A 66 4.83 7.61 9.21
N LEU A 67 4.46 7.64 7.91
CA LEU A 67 3.34 6.87 7.35
C LEU A 67 3.60 5.36 7.28
N GLY A 68 4.81 4.93 7.62
CA GLY A 68 5.21 3.53 7.57
C GLY A 68 5.65 3.06 6.17
N ILE A 69 5.95 3.99 5.24
CA ILE A 69 6.54 3.64 3.94
C ILE A 69 7.88 2.93 4.20
N LYS A 70 8.08 1.81 3.52
CA LYS A 70 9.28 0.98 3.61
C LYS A 70 10.16 1.09 2.37
N THR A 71 9.56 1.41 1.23
CA THR A 71 10.28 1.48 -0.05
C THR A 71 9.87 2.71 -0.84
N ILE A 72 10.84 3.44 -1.33
CA ILE A 72 10.68 4.52 -2.31
C ILE A 72 11.06 3.96 -3.69
N ILE A 73 10.17 4.14 -4.66
CA ILE A 73 10.38 3.72 -6.05
C ILE A 73 10.41 4.99 -6.91
N ASP A 74 11.60 5.37 -7.34
CA ASP A 74 11.83 6.50 -8.24
C ASP A 74 11.81 6.03 -9.71
N LEU A 75 10.90 6.60 -10.50
CA LEU A 75 10.75 6.30 -11.94
C LEU A 75 11.51 7.30 -12.84
N ARG A 76 12.36 8.12 -12.28
CA ARG A 76 13.13 9.12 -13.04
C ARG A 76 14.37 8.48 -13.67
N GLU A 77 14.67 8.90 -14.89
CA GLU A 77 15.94 8.59 -15.58
C GLU A 77 17.13 9.37 -15.00
N ASP A 78 16.82 10.50 -14.36
CA ASP A 78 17.74 11.45 -13.75
C ASP A 78 17.42 11.66 -12.25
N PRO A 79 17.64 10.66 -11.38
CA PRO A 79 17.29 10.74 -9.98
C PRO A 79 18.07 11.82 -9.25
N GLU A 80 17.45 12.42 -8.21
CA GLU A 80 18.14 13.39 -7.36
C GLU A 80 19.25 12.73 -6.56
N SER A 81 20.47 13.25 -6.63
CA SER A 81 21.64 12.65 -5.98
C SER A 81 21.53 12.52 -4.47
N TYR A 82 20.70 13.38 -3.84
CA TYR A 82 20.46 13.35 -2.38
C TYR A 82 19.45 12.28 -1.96
N GLU A 83 18.64 11.77 -2.89
CA GLU A 83 17.46 10.98 -2.55
C GLU A 83 17.81 9.64 -1.93
N LYS A 84 18.60 8.84 -2.63
CA LYS A 84 19.00 7.52 -2.13
C LYS A 84 19.63 7.57 -0.73
N PRO A 85 20.68 8.37 -0.47
CA PRO A 85 21.29 8.40 0.86
C PRO A 85 20.32 8.92 1.94
N LEU A 86 19.42 9.85 1.61
CA LEU A 86 18.43 10.35 2.57
C LEU A 86 17.37 9.29 2.92
N VAL A 87 16.86 8.56 1.93
CA VAL A 87 15.88 7.48 2.10
C VAL A 87 16.48 6.36 2.95
N GLU A 88 17.70 5.94 2.65
CA GLU A 88 18.41 4.88 3.39
C GLU A 88 18.73 5.31 4.83
N ALA A 89 19.09 6.57 5.05
CA ALA A 89 19.31 7.11 6.41
C ALA A 89 18.03 7.12 7.27
N LEU A 90 16.85 7.13 6.65
CA LEU A 90 15.56 7.01 7.33
C LEU A 90 15.08 5.56 7.50
N GLY A 91 15.93 4.58 7.16
CA GLY A 91 15.61 3.15 7.27
C GLY A 91 14.64 2.62 6.21
N MET A 92 14.45 3.36 5.11
CA MET A 92 13.67 2.93 3.96
C MET A 92 14.58 2.39 2.85
N LYS A 93 14.03 1.54 1.98
CA LYS A 93 14.70 1.05 0.77
C LYS A 93 14.48 2.02 -0.38
N TYR A 94 15.53 2.32 -1.15
CA TYR A 94 15.43 3.10 -2.37
C TYR A 94 15.63 2.19 -3.60
N ILE A 95 14.73 2.30 -4.56
CA ILE A 95 14.79 1.58 -5.83
C ILE A 95 14.55 2.58 -6.96
N ASN A 96 15.48 2.64 -7.90
CA ASN A 96 15.30 3.40 -9.12
C ASN A 96 14.95 2.46 -10.28
N ILE A 97 13.85 2.76 -10.97
CA ILE A 97 13.40 2.10 -12.19
C ILE A 97 13.31 3.18 -13.27
N PRO A 98 14.39 3.46 -14.00
CA PRO A 98 14.46 4.59 -14.89
C PRO A 98 13.49 4.46 -16.07
N MET A 99 12.69 5.47 -16.28
CA MET A 99 11.77 5.61 -17.40
C MET A 99 11.93 6.97 -18.04
N LEU A 100 12.00 7.03 -19.37
CA LEU A 100 12.08 8.28 -20.12
C LEU A 100 10.78 9.10 -19.99
N GLY A 101 10.92 10.40 -19.85
CA GLY A 101 9.80 11.28 -19.45
C GLY A 101 8.70 11.46 -20.48
N LYS A 102 8.96 11.11 -21.76
CA LYS A 102 8.01 11.29 -22.89
C LYS A 102 7.90 10.07 -23.79
N GLU A 103 8.47 8.95 -23.40
CA GLU A 103 8.48 7.75 -24.20
C GLU A 103 7.53 6.67 -23.66
N TYR A 104 7.23 5.74 -24.52
CA TYR A 104 6.45 4.55 -24.16
C TYR A 104 7.22 3.71 -23.14
N PRO A 105 6.62 3.36 -21.99
CA PRO A 105 7.28 2.53 -20.98
C PRO A 105 7.78 1.20 -21.54
N THR A 106 9.03 0.87 -21.27
CA THR A 106 9.60 -0.37 -21.78
C THR A 106 9.07 -1.60 -21.03
N PRO A 107 9.08 -2.79 -21.65
CA PRO A 107 8.75 -4.03 -20.97
C PRO A 107 9.60 -4.25 -19.71
N GLU A 108 10.91 -3.97 -19.79
CA GLU A 108 11.87 -4.17 -18.70
C GLU A 108 11.53 -3.29 -17.49
N ALA A 109 11.14 -2.02 -17.72
CA ALA A 109 10.71 -1.12 -16.63
C ALA A 109 9.42 -1.62 -15.98
N THR A 110 8.48 -2.10 -16.78
CA THR A 110 7.22 -2.68 -16.29
C THR A 110 7.45 -3.95 -15.50
N GLU A 111 8.30 -4.85 -15.98
CA GLU A 111 8.67 -6.10 -15.29
C GLU A 111 9.42 -5.81 -13.99
N ALA A 112 10.38 -4.87 -14.00
CA ALA A 112 11.10 -4.45 -12.81
C ALA A 112 10.15 -3.86 -11.75
N PHE A 113 9.17 -3.06 -12.16
CA PHE A 113 8.13 -2.55 -11.27
C PHE A 113 7.31 -3.68 -10.66
N LEU A 114 6.76 -4.57 -11.49
CA LEU A 114 5.97 -5.71 -11.02
C LEU A 114 6.76 -6.63 -10.10
N LYS A 115 8.01 -6.95 -10.43
CA LYS A 115 8.90 -7.73 -9.57
C LYS A 115 9.09 -7.06 -8.21
N THR A 116 9.30 -5.75 -8.21
CA THR A 116 9.50 -4.98 -6.98
C THR A 116 8.27 -5.01 -6.08
N ILE A 117 7.09 -4.73 -6.61
CA ILE A 117 5.86 -4.64 -5.80
C ILE A 117 5.31 -6.00 -5.37
N ASN A 118 5.69 -7.08 -6.06
CA ASN A 118 5.36 -8.46 -5.68
C ASN A 118 6.32 -9.03 -4.61
N ASP A 119 7.47 -8.42 -4.37
CA ASP A 119 8.36 -8.81 -3.29
C ASP A 119 7.74 -8.42 -1.93
N PRO A 120 7.46 -9.37 -1.02
CA PRO A 120 6.93 -9.08 0.31
C PRO A 120 7.81 -8.11 1.11
N ALA A 121 9.13 -8.12 0.86
CA ALA A 121 10.09 -7.22 1.51
C ALA A 121 9.92 -5.75 1.10
N THR A 122 9.18 -5.45 0.04
CA THR A 122 8.86 -4.07 -0.38
C THR A 122 7.93 -3.37 0.61
N GLY A 123 7.04 -4.10 1.28
CA GLY A 123 6.12 -3.56 2.27
C GLY A 123 5.20 -2.48 1.70
N LYS A 124 4.97 -1.41 2.48
CA LYS A 124 4.33 -0.18 1.98
C LYS A 124 5.33 0.60 1.13
N PHE A 125 4.88 1.09 -0.02
CA PHE A 125 5.78 1.77 -0.96
C PHE A 125 5.19 3.06 -1.52
N PHE A 126 6.09 4.00 -1.82
CA PHE A 126 5.76 5.26 -2.46
C PHE A 126 6.41 5.32 -3.84
N VAL A 127 5.61 5.54 -4.88
CA VAL A 127 6.06 5.63 -6.28
C VAL A 127 5.99 7.07 -6.75
N HIS A 128 7.07 7.58 -7.32
CA HIS A 128 7.09 8.92 -7.87
C HIS A 128 7.88 9.04 -9.18
N CYS A 129 7.67 10.15 -9.83
CA CYS A 129 8.50 10.70 -10.89
C CYS A 129 8.61 12.22 -10.65
N ALA A 130 9.11 13.01 -11.59
CA ALA A 130 9.21 14.45 -11.39
C ALA A 130 7.86 15.12 -11.02
N GLY A 131 6.79 14.82 -11.74
CA GLY A 131 5.49 15.46 -11.53
C GLY A 131 4.39 14.57 -10.92
N GLY A 132 4.64 13.28 -10.69
CA GLY A 132 3.64 12.33 -10.19
C GLY A 132 2.48 12.05 -11.15
N ARG A 133 2.61 12.40 -12.45
CA ARG A 133 1.53 12.37 -13.44
C ARG A 133 1.63 11.18 -14.39
N HIS A 134 2.69 11.15 -15.24
CA HIS A 134 2.78 10.30 -16.42
C HIS A 134 3.41 8.94 -16.10
N ARG A 135 4.71 8.88 -15.78
CA ARG A 135 5.40 7.65 -15.38
C ARG A 135 4.74 6.99 -14.17
N THR A 136 4.46 7.78 -13.14
CA THR A 136 3.75 7.33 -11.93
C THR A 136 2.32 6.89 -12.27
N GLY A 137 1.64 7.59 -13.17
CA GLY A 137 0.30 7.21 -13.63
C GLY A 137 0.29 5.89 -14.39
N ALA A 138 1.28 5.67 -15.28
CA ALA A 138 1.40 4.43 -16.04
C ALA A 138 1.65 3.22 -15.12
N MET A 139 2.54 3.35 -14.14
CA MET A 139 2.78 2.27 -13.16
C MET A 139 1.60 2.06 -12.21
N GLY A 140 0.89 3.13 -11.84
CA GLY A 140 -0.38 3.03 -11.12
C GLY A 140 -1.45 2.28 -11.93
N ALA A 141 -1.53 2.52 -13.24
CA ALA A 141 -2.41 1.80 -14.15
C ALA A 141 -2.09 0.30 -14.19
N VAL A 142 -0.81 -0.05 -14.35
CA VAL A 142 -0.34 -1.45 -14.30
C VAL A 142 -0.80 -2.11 -12.99
N TYR A 143 -0.63 -1.41 -11.86
CA TYR A 143 -1.06 -1.91 -10.55
C TYR A 143 -2.57 -2.18 -10.49
N ARG A 144 -3.42 -1.26 -10.98
CA ARG A 144 -4.87 -1.43 -11.00
C ARG A 144 -5.32 -2.60 -11.87
N PHE A 145 -4.72 -2.76 -13.04
CA PHE A 145 -5.01 -3.90 -13.92
C PHE A 145 -4.61 -5.24 -13.29
N GLN A 146 -3.50 -5.30 -12.56
CA GLN A 146 -2.99 -6.53 -11.98
C GLN A 146 -3.76 -6.98 -10.72
N PHE A 147 -4.13 -6.03 -9.85
CA PHE A 147 -4.61 -6.37 -8.52
C PHE A 147 -6.07 -6.01 -8.25
N TYR A 148 -6.72 -5.19 -9.13
CA TYR A 148 -8.06 -4.67 -8.88
C TYR A 148 -9.09 -4.99 -9.97
N ASP A 149 -8.71 -5.67 -11.03
CA ASP A 149 -9.58 -5.99 -12.17
C ASP A 149 -10.27 -4.77 -12.81
N TRP A 150 -9.67 -3.59 -12.67
CA TRP A 150 -10.21 -2.38 -13.26
C TRP A 150 -10.12 -2.41 -14.77
N ASP A 151 -11.11 -1.82 -15.45
CA ASP A 151 -11.05 -1.57 -16.88
C ASP A 151 -10.25 -0.29 -17.22
N TYR A 152 -10.04 -0.07 -18.51
CA TYR A 152 -9.30 1.10 -18.99
C TYR A 152 -9.95 2.42 -18.54
N ASP A 153 -11.28 2.53 -18.58
CA ASP A 153 -11.97 3.78 -18.27
C ASP A 153 -11.86 4.14 -16.79
N GLN A 154 -11.96 3.16 -15.90
CA GLN A 154 -11.74 3.32 -14.48
C GLN A 154 -10.31 3.81 -14.19
N VAL A 155 -9.32 3.14 -14.78
CA VAL A 155 -7.90 3.50 -14.62
C VAL A 155 -7.61 4.89 -15.20
N TYR A 156 -8.08 5.18 -16.40
CA TYR A 156 -7.85 6.48 -17.02
C TYR A 156 -8.52 7.63 -16.26
N LYS A 157 -9.69 7.40 -15.67
CA LYS A 157 -10.36 8.36 -14.78
C LYS A 157 -9.52 8.63 -13.53
N GLU A 158 -8.95 7.60 -12.90
CA GLU A 158 -8.05 7.77 -11.76
C GLU A 158 -6.79 8.56 -12.16
N MET A 159 -6.16 8.24 -13.29
CA MET A 159 -5.00 9.00 -13.79
C MET A 159 -5.31 10.50 -13.94
N LYS A 160 -6.51 10.84 -14.42
CA LYS A 160 -6.96 12.24 -14.58
C LYS A 160 -7.09 12.96 -13.22
N GLN A 161 -7.39 12.28 -12.14
CA GLN A 161 -7.42 12.87 -10.79
C GLN A 161 -6.04 13.33 -10.31
N TYR A 162 -4.97 12.78 -10.90
CA TYR A 162 -3.57 13.13 -10.62
C TYR A 162 -2.94 13.97 -11.75
N ASP A 163 -3.70 14.86 -12.38
CA ASP A 163 -3.24 15.78 -13.42
C ASP A 163 -2.66 15.11 -14.67
N PHE A 164 -3.05 13.88 -15.01
CA PHE A 164 -2.60 13.25 -16.24
C PHE A 164 -3.11 13.98 -17.47
N TYR A 165 -2.24 14.20 -18.45
CA TYR A 165 -2.56 14.78 -19.74
C TYR A 165 -1.68 14.18 -20.85
N THR A 166 -2.10 14.34 -22.13
CA THR A 166 -1.39 13.77 -23.29
C THR A 166 -0.62 14.79 -24.11
N ARG A 167 -0.90 16.09 -23.91
CA ARG A 167 -0.20 17.18 -24.60
C ARG A 167 1.28 17.22 -24.24
N PHE A 168 2.07 17.98 -25.00
CA PHE A 168 3.51 18.18 -24.81
C PHE A 168 4.35 16.89 -24.88
N GLY A 169 3.93 15.92 -25.70
CA GLY A 169 4.67 14.67 -25.93
C GLY A 169 4.38 13.55 -24.94
N HIS A 170 3.29 13.62 -24.16
CA HIS A 170 2.93 12.58 -23.20
C HIS A 170 1.88 11.57 -23.69
N GLN A 171 1.54 11.60 -25.00
CA GLN A 171 0.66 10.62 -25.62
C GLN A 171 1.14 9.16 -25.43
N PRO A 172 2.45 8.83 -25.50
CA PRO A 172 2.92 7.46 -25.36
C PRO A 172 2.48 6.77 -24.05
N PHE A 173 2.32 7.51 -22.95
CA PHE A 173 1.82 6.94 -21.71
C PHE A 173 0.34 6.53 -21.79
N LYS A 174 -0.48 7.29 -22.50
CA LYS A 174 -1.88 6.90 -22.72
C LYS A 174 -1.96 5.65 -23.60
N ASP A 175 -1.16 5.61 -24.65
CA ASP A 175 -1.11 4.47 -25.58
C ASP A 175 -0.64 3.21 -24.84
N PHE A 176 0.40 3.32 -24.03
CA PHE A 176 0.87 2.23 -23.16
C PHE A 176 -0.25 1.67 -22.27
N VAL A 177 -0.98 2.55 -21.57
CA VAL A 177 -2.04 2.12 -20.65
C VAL A 177 -3.18 1.44 -21.43
N ALA A 178 -3.54 1.92 -22.61
CA ALA A 178 -4.55 1.29 -23.46
C ALA A 178 -4.11 -0.08 -23.99
N ASP A 179 -2.84 -0.21 -24.40
CA ASP A 179 -2.27 -1.46 -24.88
C ASP A 179 -2.13 -2.48 -23.78
N TYR A 180 -1.68 -2.06 -22.60
CA TYR A 180 -1.57 -2.91 -21.44
C TYR A 180 -2.94 -3.45 -21.00
N ALA A 181 -3.98 -2.61 -20.99
CA ALA A 181 -5.35 -3.04 -20.68
C ALA A 181 -5.81 -4.14 -21.65
N ARG A 182 -5.63 -3.94 -22.97
CA ARG A 182 -6.01 -4.93 -24.00
C ARG A 182 -5.28 -6.27 -23.82
N THR A 183 -3.99 -6.23 -23.61
CA THR A 183 -3.17 -7.45 -23.47
C THR A 183 -3.44 -8.18 -22.16
N HIS A 184 -3.74 -7.45 -21.09
CA HIS A 184 -4.02 -8.02 -19.78
C HIS A 184 -5.39 -8.72 -19.75
N VAL A 185 -6.43 -8.10 -20.30
CA VAL A 185 -7.76 -8.70 -20.43
C VAL A 185 -7.71 -9.98 -21.28
N ASN A 186 -7.01 -9.95 -22.41
CA ASN A 186 -6.87 -11.12 -23.25
C ASN A 186 -6.16 -12.29 -22.57
N LYS A 187 -5.13 -12.01 -21.75
CA LYS A 187 -4.44 -13.06 -20.97
C LYS A 187 -5.34 -13.69 -19.93
N LYS A 188 -6.17 -12.90 -19.23
CA LYS A 188 -7.12 -13.43 -18.24
C LYS A 188 -8.17 -14.32 -18.88
N VAL A 189 -8.76 -13.90 -20.00
CA VAL A 189 -9.75 -14.71 -20.74
C VAL A 189 -9.13 -16.03 -21.21
N SER A 190 -7.91 -16.03 -21.71
CA SER A 190 -7.22 -17.25 -22.14
C SER A 190 -6.92 -18.20 -20.97
N ALA A 191 -6.53 -17.67 -19.81
CA ALA A 191 -6.25 -18.46 -18.61
C ALA A 191 -7.50 -19.13 -18.05
N ASP A 192 -8.63 -18.42 -18.01
CA ASP A 192 -9.93 -18.93 -17.53
C ASP A 192 -10.46 -20.06 -18.43
N GLN A 193 -10.32 -19.91 -19.76
CA GLN A 193 -10.70 -20.96 -20.72
C GLN A 193 -9.85 -22.23 -20.60
N THR A 194 -8.63 -22.13 -20.08
CA THR A 194 -7.76 -23.31 -19.87
C THR A 194 -8.13 -24.05 -18.59
N GLN A 195 -8.57 -23.37 -17.55
CA GLN A 195 -8.99 -23.98 -16.28
C GLN A 195 -10.36 -24.67 -16.36
N THR A 196 -11.25 -24.24 -17.25
CA THR A 196 -12.57 -24.85 -17.43
C THR A 196 -12.56 -26.13 -18.29
N LYS A 197 -11.42 -26.57 -18.81
CA LYS A 197 -11.27 -27.77 -19.63
C LYS A 197 -10.69 -28.98 -18.87
N HIS A 198 -10.56 -28.91 -17.58
CA HIS A 198 -10.19 -30.00 -16.67
C HIS A 198 -11.30 -30.19 -15.65
#